data_d0f3d41ef18b1ef3d075440b2df24478
#
_entry.id   d0f3d41ef18b1ef3d075440b2df24478
#
_cell.length_a   1.000
_cell.length_b   1.000
_cell.length_c   1.000
_cell.angle_alpha   90.00
_cell.angle_beta   90.00
_cell.angle_gamma   90.00
#
_symmetry.space_group_name_H-M   'P 1'
#
loop_
_entity.id
_entity.type
_entity.pdbx_description
1 polymer ?
#
loop_
_entity_poly.entity_id
_entity_poly.type
_entity_poly.pdbx_seq_one_letter_code
_entity_poly.pdbx_strand_id
1 'polypeptide(L)'
;KGVLRAIINNIQNILTSNRLEGASTITQQVAKNFLLTNEVSLNRKIKEAILAFRIERALSKERILELYLNQIYLGSGAYGVAAASLEYFDKSIKELNYEEAALLAALPKAPSKYNPYRDIELAKFRRNLVLKNLFDNNFISNKKYKELKETNIQLKKTKRIFLEDAQYYIEDV
;
A
#
# COMPACT_ATOMS: atom_id res chain seq x y z
N LYS A 1 -3.78 -9.68 18.13
CA LYS A 1 -4.99 -10.40 17.62
C LYS A 1 -4.83 -10.80 16.14
N GLY A 2 -4.35 -9.91 15.23
CA GLY A 2 -4.23 -10.20 13.79
C GLY A 2 -3.24 -11.34 13.45
N VAL A 3 -2.06 -11.35 14.08
CA VAL A 3 -1.04 -12.39 13.85
C VAL A 3 -1.53 -13.77 14.30
N LEU A 4 -2.20 -13.85 15.46
CA LEU A 4 -2.74 -15.13 15.98
C LEU A 4 -3.82 -15.69 15.04
N ARG A 5 -4.73 -14.83 14.55
CA ARG A 5 -5.73 -15.23 13.54
C ARG A 5 -5.06 -15.75 12.27
N ALA A 6 -4.04 -15.05 11.76
CA ALA A 6 -3.33 -15.48 10.54
C ALA A 6 -2.57 -16.80 10.75
N ILE A 7 -2.04 -17.09 11.94
CA ILE A 7 -1.44 -18.39 12.26
C ILE A 7 -2.50 -19.50 12.19
N ILE A 8 -3.67 -19.29 12.80
CA ILE A 8 -4.77 -20.28 12.78
C ILE A 8 -5.26 -20.50 11.36
N ASN A 9 -5.49 -19.42 10.60
CA ASN A 9 -5.92 -19.51 9.20
C ASN A 9 -4.87 -20.20 8.33
N ASN A 10 -3.58 -19.95 8.56
CA ASN A 10 -2.50 -20.57 7.81
C ASN A 10 -2.38 -22.07 8.10
N ILE A 11 -2.64 -22.53 9.33
CA ILE A 11 -2.72 -23.95 9.64
C ILE A 11 -3.86 -24.60 8.86
N GLN A 12 -5.04 -23.98 8.82
CA GLN A 12 -6.16 -24.46 8.01
C GLN A 12 -5.85 -24.44 6.51
N ASN A 13 -5.21 -23.38 6.02
CA ASN A 13 -4.83 -23.23 4.61
C ASN A 13 -3.79 -24.30 4.17
N ILE A 14 -2.86 -24.68 5.03
CA ILE A 14 -1.91 -25.77 4.78
C ILE A 14 -2.66 -27.10 4.61
N LEU A 15 -3.63 -27.36 5.50
CA LEU A 15 -4.43 -28.59 5.46
C LEU A 15 -5.35 -28.66 4.23
N THR A 16 -5.75 -27.51 3.67
CA THR A 16 -6.67 -27.42 2.51
C THR A 16 -5.96 -27.06 1.20
N SER A 17 -4.62 -27.06 1.16
CA SER A 17 -3.81 -26.65 0.00
C SER A 17 -4.13 -25.22 -0.51
N ASN A 18 -4.66 -24.36 0.34
CA ASN A 18 -4.96 -22.99 0.02
C ASN A 18 -3.73 -22.08 0.20
N ARG A 19 -3.77 -20.90 -0.43
CA ARG A 19 -2.69 -19.92 -0.34
C ARG A 19 -2.56 -19.36 1.07
N LEU A 20 -1.33 -19.34 1.61
CA LEU A 20 -1.05 -18.81 2.95
C LEU A 20 -1.45 -17.32 3.07
N GLU A 21 -2.10 -16.99 4.18
CA GLU A 21 -2.45 -15.59 4.50
C GLU A 21 -1.21 -14.84 4.99
N GLY A 22 -0.99 -13.62 4.47
CA GLY A 22 0.13 -12.77 4.91
C GLY A 22 -0.10 -12.26 6.34
N ALA A 23 0.79 -12.65 7.26
CA ALA A 23 0.72 -12.29 8.68
C ALA A 23 1.64 -11.12 9.08
N SER A 24 2.37 -10.52 8.13
CA SER A 24 3.29 -9.42 8.45
C SER A 24 2.56 -8.15 8.86
N THR A 25 2.98 -7.56 9.99
CA THR A 25 2.47 -6.26 10.45
C THR A 25 3.03 -5.12 9.62
N ILE A 26 2.44 -3.91 9.73
CA ILE A 26 2.98 -2.68 9.11
C ILE A 26 4.42 -2.46 9.57
N THR A 27 4.71 -2.60 10.85
CA THR A 27 6.06 -2.44 11.40
C THR A 27 7.06 -3.43 10.78
N GLN A 28 6.66 -4.68 10.57
CA GLN A 28 7.50 -5.68 9.88
C GLN A 28 7.72 -5.32 8.41
N GLN A 29 6.75 -4.71 7.74
CA GLN A 29 6.91 -4.23 6.36
C GLN A 29 7.88 -3.05 6.30
N VAL A 30 7.82 -2.11 7.27
CA VAL A 30 8.81 -1.04 7.43
C VAL A 30 10.19 -1.62 7.68
N ALA A 31 10.33 -2.54 8.64
CA ALA A 31 11.59 -3.21 8.96
C ALA A 31 12.19 -3.93 7.74
N LYS A 32 11.37 -4.59 6.93
CA LYS A 32 11.79 -5.23 5.67
C LYS A 32 12.43 -4.23 4.70
N ASN A 33 11.87 -3.03 4.56
CA ASN A 33 12.40 -2.01 3.67
C ASN A 33 13.77 -1.49 4.14
N PHE A 34 14.01 -1.44 5.46
CA PHE A 34 15.33 -1.06 6.01
C PHE A 34 16.41 -2.14 5.83
N LEU A 35 16.02 -3.41 5.73
CA LEU A 35 17.01 -4.51 5.61
C LEU A 35 17.62 -4.64 4.22
N LEU A 36 17.11 -3.94 3.21
CA LEU A 36 17.64 -3.83 1.84
C LEU A 36 18.03 -5.17 1.16
N THR A 37 17.57 -6.31 1.69
CA THR A 37 17.90 -7.63 1.15
C THR A 37 16.66 -8.30 0.57
N ASN A 38 16.81 -8.85 -0.65
CA ASN A 38 15.74 -9.58 -1.35
C ASN A 38 15.73 -11.09 -1.05
N GLU A 39 16.61 -11.58 -0.16
CA GLU A 39 16.65 -12.99 0.19
C GLU A 39 15.36 -13.45 0.85
N VAL A 40 14.86 -14.61 0.41
CA VAL A 40 13.75 -15.30 1.05
C VAL A 40 14.32 -16.36 1.99
N SER A 41 14.65 -15.97 3.23
CA SER A 41 15.22 -16.87 4.22
C SER A 41 14.56 -16.71 5.59
N LEU A 42 14.60 -17.78 6.40
CA LEU A 42 14.14 -17.73 7.79
C LEU A 42 14.97 -16.75 8.62
N ASN A 43 16.28 -16.68 8.38
CA ASN A 43 17.17 -15.74 9.07
C ASN A 43 16.78 -14.28 8.81
N ARG A 44 16.40 -13.94 7.55
CA ARG A 44 15.87 -12.63 7.25
C ARG A 44 14.57 -12.37 8.01
N LYS A 45 13.67 -13.36 8.09
CA LYS A 45 12.39 -13.21 8.79
C LYS A 45 12.58 -12.97 10.30
N ILE A 46 13.57 -13.60 10.90
CA ILE A 46 13.96 -13.37 12.30
C ILE A 46 14.51 -11.94 12.48
N LYS A 47 15.40 -11.50 11.58
CA LYS A 47 15.93 -10.12 11.60
C LYS A 47 14.82 -9.07 11.44
N GLU A 48 13.86 -9.30 10.52
CA GLU A 48 12.67 -8.43 10.38
C GLU A 48 11.88 -8.33 11.70
N ALA A 49 11.64 -9.45 12.37
CA ALA A 49 10.89 -9.49 13.62
C ALA A 49 11.62 -8.75 14.77
N ILE A 50 12.92 -8.97 14.91
CA ILE A 50 13.74 -8.27 15.90
C ILE A 50 13.77 -6.77 15.63
N LEU A 51 13.97 -6.37 14.37
CA LEU A 51 14.00 -4.97 13.99
C LEU A 51 12.64 -4.31 14.20
N ALA A 52 11.55 -4.98 13.81
CA ALA A 52 10.20 -4.50 14.05
C ALA A 52 9.93 -4.26 15.53
N PHE A 53 10.35 -5.17 16.41
CA PHE A 53 10.24 -5.00 17.86
C PHE A 53 11.03 -3.79 18.38
N ARG A 54 12.23 -3.56 17.85
CA ARG A 54 13.04 -2.37 18.20
C ARG A 54 12.37 -1.07 17.72
N ILE A 55 11.82 -1.06 16.51
CA ILE A 55 11.10 0.07 15.93
C ILE A 55 9.87 0.40 16.79
N GLU A 56 9.08 -0.60 17.19
CA GLU A 56 7.87 -0.40 18.03
C GLU A 56 8.20 0.15 19.43
N ARG A 57 9.40 -0.10 19.93
CA ARG A 57 9.87 0.48 21.21
C ARG A 57 10.44 1.89 21.07
N ALA A 58 10.97 2.22 19.90
CA ALA A 58 11.64 3.51 19.67
C ALA A 58 10.73 4.58 19.07
N LEU A 59 9.68 4.18 18.34
CA LEU A 59 8.83 5.09 17.59
C LEU A 59 7.35 4.94 17.97
N SER A 60 6.61 6.05 17.89
CA SER A 60 5.15 6.02 18.04
C SER A 60 4.48 5.32 16.85
N LYS A 61 3.24 4.89 17.02
CA LYS A 61 2.46 4.25 15.95
C LYS A 61 2.25 5.19 14.75
N GLU A 62 2.06 6.46 15.00
CA GLU A 62 1.91 7.51 13.99
C GLU A 62 3.19 7.62 13.16
N ARG A 63 4.35 7.62 13.80
CA ARG A 63 5.64 7.69 13.11
C ARG A 63 5.92 6.43 12.28
N ILE A 64 5.56 5.26 12.80
CA ILE A 64 5.67 3.99 12.05
C ILE A 64 4.74 4.03 10.82
N LEU A 65 3.51 4.51 10.98
CA LEU A 65 2.56 4.63 9.86
C LEU A 65 3.06 5.64 8.82
N GLU A 66 3.61 6.77 9.26
CA GLU A 66 4.22 7.76 8.36
C GLU A 66 5.37 7.16 7.55
N LEU A 67 6.29 6.43 8.18
CA LEU A 67 7.38 5.72 7.50
C LEU A 67 6.84 4.71 6.49
N TYR A 68 5.81 3.95 6.86
CA TYR A 68 5.15 3.01 5.96
C TYR A 68 4.56 3.70 4.74
N LEU A 69 3.76 4.75 4.94
CA LEU A 69 3.09 5.49 3.88
C LEU A 69 4.08 6.20 2.94
N ASN A 70 5.26 6.58 3.43
CA ASN A 70 6.30 7.21 2.62
C ASN A 70 7.12 6.20 1.79
N GLN A 71 7.08 4.90 2.11
CA GLN A 71 7.95 3.90 1.48
C GLN A 71 7.19 2.82 0.69
N ILE A 72 5.90 2.62 0.96
CA ILE A 72 5.14 1.53 0.38
C ILE A 72 5.06 1.65 -1.15
N TYR A 73 5.34 0.55 -1.85
CA TYR A 73 5.17 0.49 -3.30
C TYR A 73 3.68 0.42 -3.67
N LEU A 74 3.24 1.32 -4.52
CA LEU A 74 1.84 1.48 -4.93
C LEU A 74 1.60 1.25 -6.43
N GLY A 75 2.59 0.69 -7.13
CA GLY A 75 2.49 0.44 -8.57
C GLY A 75 3.01 1.60 -9.42
N SER A 76 3.14 1.38 -10.74
CA SER A 76 3.60 2.38 -11.73
C SER A 76 4.92 3.09 -11.37
N GLY A 77 5.81 2.42 -10.63
CA GLY A 77 7.07 3.03 -10.16
C GLY A 77 6.89 3.97 -8.96
N ALA A 78 5.68 4.14 -8.42
CA ALA A 78 5.41 5.03 -7.30
C ALA A 78 5.70 4.37 -5.95
N TYR A 79 6.64 4.94 -5.21
CA TYR A 79 6.96 4.58 -3.83
C TYR A 79 6.48 5.70 -2.90
N GLY A 80 5.64 5.35 -1.94
CA GLY A 80 4.97 6.27 -1.04
C GLY A 80 3.72 6.91 -1.63
N VAL A 81 2.83 7.35 -0.71
CA VAL A 81 1.52 7.90 -1.07
C VAL A 81 1.61 9.22 -1.81
N ALA A 82 2.64 10.04 -1.56
CA ALA A 82 2.83 11.31 -2.26
C ALA A 82 3.17 11.07 -3.74
N ALA A 83 4.11 10.19 -4.04
CA ALA A 83 4.45 9.82 -5.41
C ALA A 83 3.28 9.17 -6.14
N ALA A 84 2.52 8.30 -5.47
CA ALA A 84 1.34 7.67 -6.04
C ALA A 84 0.19 8.66 -6.30
N SER A 85 0.00 9.66 -5.43
CA SER A 85 -0.98 10.74 -5.62
C SER A 85 -0.68 11.54 -6.89
N LEU A 86 0.58 11.90 -7.10
CA LEU A 86 1.03 12.58 -8.32
C LEU A 86 0.90 11.67 -9.55
N GLU A 87 1.37 10.41 -9.46
CA GLU A 87 1.36 9.47 -10.60
C GLU A 87 -0.05 9.18 -11.11
N TYR A 88 -1.02 8.93 -10.21
CA TYR A 88 -2.36 8.51 -10.61
C TYR A 88 -3.34 9.67 -10.81
N PHE A 89 -3.17 10.78 -10.07
CA PHE A 89 -4.17 11.84 -10.01
C PHE A 89 -3.63 13.23 -10.35
N ASP A 90 -2.31 13.39 -10.45
CA ASP A 90 -1.66 14.70 -10.63
C ASP A 90 -2.06 15.70 -9.52
N LYS A 91 -2.11 15.18 -8.27
CA LYS A 91 -2.54 15.92 -7.08
C LYS A 91 -1.57 15.76 -5.93
N SER A 92 -1.47 16.78 -5.09
CA SER A 92 -0.86 16.63 -3.78
C SER A 92 -1.74 15.75 -2.86
N ILE A 93 -1.18 15.17 -1.80
CA ILE A 93 -1.92 14.35 -0.83
C ILE A 93 -3.10 15.11 -0.22
N LYS A 94 -2.97 16.44 -0.02
CA LYS A 94 -3.99 17.28 0.60
C LYS A 94 -5.22 17.50 -0.30
N GLU A 95 -5.08 17.29 -1.60
CA GLU A 95 -6.13 17.49 -2.60
C GLU A 95 -6.88 16.19 -2.93
N LEU A 96 -6.43 15.06 -2.35
CA LEU A 96 -7.10 13.78 -2.56
C LEU A 96 -8.50 13.79 -1.94
N ASN A 97 -9.46 13.34 -2.73
CA ASN A 97 -10.79 13.04 -2.22
C ASN A 97 -10.86 11.62 -1.61
N TYR A 98 -12.03 11.24 -1.07
CA TYR A 98 -12.20 9.96 -0.38
C TYR A 98 -11.97 8.75 -1.29
N GLU A 99 -12.48 8.78 -2.52
CA GLU A 99 -12.36 7.66 -3.48
C GLU A 99 -10.92 7.50 -3.99
N GLU A 100 -10.18 8.59 -4.16
CA GLU A 100 -8.78 8.58 -4.54
C GLU A 100 -7.91 8.04 -3.41
N ALA A 101 -8.11 8.53 -2.19
CA ALA A 101 -7.43 8.01 -1.00
C ALA A 101 -7.74 6.52 -0.76
N ALA A 102 -9.00 6.10 -0.96
CA ALA A 102 -9.39 4.70 -0.83
C ALA A 102 -8.74 3.82 -1.92
N LEU A 103 -8.54 4.35 -3.14
CA LEU A 103 -7.80 3.63 -4.17
C LEU A 103 -6.33 3.44 -3.76
N LEU A 104 -5.65 4.51 -3.32
CA LEU A 104 -4.26 4.39 -2.85
C LEU A 104 -4.13 3.40 -1.69
N ALA A 105 -5.07 3.41 -0.73
CA ALA A 105 -5.11 2.45 0.37
C ALA A 105 -5.40 1.00 -0.06
N ALA A 106 -5.98 0.81 -1.24
CA ALA A 106 -6.29 -0.51 -1.80
C ALA A 106 -5.08 -1.19 -2.46
N LEU A 107 -4.13 -0.40 -3.01
CA LEU A 107 -3.00 -0.86 -3.83
C LEU A 107 -1.99 -1.73 -3.08
N PRO A 108 -1.62 -1.50 -1.78
CA PRO A 108 -0.60 -2.29 -1.09
C PRO A 108 -0.87 -3.80 -1.07
N LYS A 109 -2.10 -4.22 -1.22
CA LYS A 109 -2.48 -5.66 -1.24
C LYS A 109 -1.81 -6.42 -2.41
N ALA A 110 -1.79 -5.81 -3.59
CA ALA A 110 -1.10 -6.33 -4.78
C ALA A 110 -1.01 -5.20 -5.84
N PRO A 111 0.01 -4.33 -5.76
CA PRO A 111 0.09 -3.10 -6.56
C PRO A 111 0.05 -3.34 -8.06
N SER A 112 0.71 -4.40 -8.54
CA SER A 112 0.69 -4.74 -9.97
C SER A 112 -0.64 -5.30 -10.44
N LYS A 113 -1.37 -6.03 -9.56
CA LYS A 113 -2.68 -6.63 -9.90
C LYS A 113 -3.78 -5.59 -9.91
N TYR A 114 -3.80 -4.67 -8.93
CA TYR A 114 -4.84 -3.66 -8.77
C TYR A 114 -4.45 -2.31 -9.37
N ASN A 115 -3.45 -2.30 -10.27
CA ASN A 115 -3.03 -1.10 -10.98
C ASN A 115 -4.15 -0.59 -11.89
N PRO A 116 -4.67 0.65 -11.68
CA PRO A 116 -5.80 1.16 -12.45
C PRO A 116 -5.48 1.44 -13.93
N TYR A 117 -4.20 1.58 -14.30
CA TYR A 117 -3.79 1.65 -15.70
C TYR A 117 -3.86 0.30 -16.43
N ARG A 118 -3.83 -0.81 -15.68
CA ARG A 118 -3.93 -2.17 -16.22
C ARG A 118 -5.36 -2.67 -16.29
N ASP A 119 -6.08 -2.51 -15.19
CA ASP A 119 -7.44 -3.03 -15.03
C ASP A 119 -8.20 -2.11 -14.08
N ILE A 120 -8.97 -1.19 -14.67
CA ILE A 120 -9.69 -0.17 -13.94
C ILE A 120 -10.85 -0.77 -13.13
N GLU A 121 -11.49 -1.83 -13.65
CA GLU A 121 -12.61 -2.48 -12.99
C GLU A 121 -12.14 -3.27 -11.75
N LEU A 122 -11.01 -3.96 -11.87
CA LEU A 122 -10.42 -4.67 -10.74
C LEU A 122 -9.90 -3.69 -9.67
N ALA A 123 -9.36 -2.54 -10.08
CA ALA A 123 -8.97 -1.46 -9.18
C ALA A 123 -10.19 -0.86 -8.46
N LYS A 124 -11.29 -0.59 -9.20
CA LYS A 124 -12.57 -0.11 -8.65
C LYS A 124 -13.16 -1.11 -7.65
N PHE A 125 -13.19 -2.39 -8.01
CA PHE A 125 -13.62 -3.44 -7.10
C PHE A 125 -12.81 -3.41 -5.79
N ARG A 126 -11.48 -3.34 -5.88
CA ARG A 126 -10.61 -3.33 -4.70
C ARG A 126 -10.76 -2.05 -3.86
N ARG A 127 -10.87 -0.87 -4.49
CA ARG A 127 -11.22 0.39 -3.83
C ARG A 127 -12.53 0.29 -3.06
N ASN A 128 -13.54 -0.30 -3.66
CA ASN A 128 -14.87 -0.44 -3.05
C ASN A 128 -14.86 -1.33 -1.79
N LEU A 129 -13.93 -2.30 -1.70
CA LEU A 129 -13.72 -3.05 -0.45
C LEU A 129 -13.13 -2.16 0.66
N VAL A 130 -12.26 -1.20 0.32
CA VAL A 130 -11.76 -0.22 1.29
C VAL A 130 -12.88 0.70 1.75
N LEU A 131 -13.69 1.23 0.82
CA LEU A 131 -14.84 2.06 1.15
C LEU A 131 -15.85 1.30 2.04
N LYS A 132 -16.08 0.01 1.76
CA LYS A 132 -16.91 -0.84 2.62
C LYS A 132 -16.34 -0.95 4.04
N ASN A 133 -15.02 -1.15 4.17
CA ASN A 133 -14.38 -1.20 5.50
C ASN A 133 -14.51 0.13 6.25
N LEU A 134 -14.41 1.26 5.55
CA LEU A 134 -14.65 2.58 6.16
C LEU A 134 -16.09 2.71 6.67
N PHE A 135 -17.07 2.23 5.91
CA PHE A 135 -18.48 2.22 6.34
C PHE A 135 -18.71 1.25 7.51
N ASP A 136 -18.22 0.02 7.42
CA ASP A 136 -18.40 -1.02 8.46
C ASP A 136 -17.76 -0.60 9.81
N ASN A 137 -16.76 0.28 9.80
CA ASN A 137 -16.11 0.84 10.98
C ASN A 137 -16.59 2.26 11.34
N ASN A 138 -17.71 2.73 10.77
CA ASN A 138 -18.35 4.02 11.04
C ASN A 138 -17.49 5.27 10.73
N PHE A 139 -16.49 5.17 9.85
CA PHE A 139 -15.72 6.32 9.38
C PHE A 139 -16.48 7.15 8.32
N ILE A 140 -17.40 6.53 7.59
CA ILE A 140 -18.28 7.19 6.62
C ILE A 140 -19.73 6.73 6.81
N SER A 141 -20.69 7.61 6.48
CA SER A 141 -22.13 7.27 6.54
C SER A 141 -22.53 6.35 5.39
N ASN A 142 -23.69 5.65 5.53
CA ASN A 142 -24.25 4.81 4.48
C ASN A 142 -24.53 5.61 3.18
N LYS A 143 -25.03 6.85 3.31
CA LYS A 143 -25.27 7.74 2.17
C LYS A 143 -23.95 7.98 1.42
N LYS A 144 -22.89 8.35 2.15
CA LYS A 144 -21.55 8.63 1.57
C LYS A 144 -20.93 7.37 0.94
N TYR A 145 -21.06 6.22 1.60
CA TYR A 145 -20.60 4.93 1.04
C TYR A 145 -21.25 4.61 -0.30
N LYS A 146 -22.60 4.73 -0.39
CA LYS A 146 -23.33 4.47 -1.64
C LYS A 146 -22.92 5.42 -2.75
N GLU A 147 -22.77 6.71 -2.45
CA GLU A 147 -22.30 7.73 -3.39
C GLU A 147 -20.89 7.37 -3.93
N LEU A 148 -19.92 7.17 -3.03
CA LEU A 148 -18.53 6.93 -3.40
C LEU A 148 -18.31 5.62 -4.15
N LYS A 149 -19.11 4.58 -3.86
CA LYS A 149 -19.01 3.28 -4.52
C LYS A 149 -19.30 3.37 -6.01
N GLU A 150 -20.22 4.22 -6.42
CA GLU A 150 -20.63 4.37 -7.83
C GLU A 150 -19.68 5.28 -8.62
N THR A 151 -18.85 6.11 -7.96
CA THR A 151 -17.92 7.00 -8.65
C THR A 151 -16.92 6.23 -9.51
N ASN A 152 -16.61 6.75 -10.69
CA ASN A 152 -15.58 6.19 -11.54
C ASN A 152 -14.19 6.69 -11.11
N ILE A 153 -13.17 5.87 -11.31
CA ILE A 153 -11.78 6.27 -11.11
C ILE A 153 -11.39 7.18 -12.26
N GLN A 154 -11.01 8.42 -11.93
CA GLN A 154 -10.51 9.39 -12.90
C GLN A 154 -9.00 9.51 -12.74
N LEU A 155 -8.26 8.94 -13.69
CA LEU A 155 -6.80 9.03 -13.71
C LEU A 155 -6.36 10.26 -14.47
N LYS A 156 -5.40 10.98 -13.91
CA LYS A 156 -4.65 12.03 -14.61
C LYS A 156 -3.19 11.59 -14.65
N LYS A 157 -2.71 11.26 -15.83
CA LYS A 157 -1.30 10.92 -16.00
C LYS A 157 -0.49 12.22 -16.01
N THR A 158 0.39 12.38 -15.02
CA THR A 158 1.38 13.47 -15.02
C THR A 158 2.25 13.33 -16.28
N LYS A 159 2.31 14.37 -17.10
CA LYS A 159 3.29 14.42 -18.18
C LYS A 159 4.67 14.49 -17.54
N ARG A 160 5.42 13.40 -17.59
CA ARG A 160 6.83 13.44 -17.23
C ARG A 160 7.52 14.39 -18.22
N ILE A 161 7.86 15.57 -17.76
CA ILE A 161 8.72 16.46 -18.52
C ILE A 161 10.12 15.85 -18.42
N PHE A 162 10.54 15.09 -19.44
CA PHE A 162 11.94 14.78 -19.62
C PHE A 162 12.60 16.09 -20.04
N LEU A 163 13.32 16.71 -19.13
CA LEU A 163 14.24 17.77 -19.47
C LEU A 163 15.36 17.11 -20.30
N GLU A 164 15.37 17.36 -21.62
CA GLU A 164 16.40 16.82 -22.52
C GLU A 164 17.81 17.20 -22.04
N ASP A 165 17.95 18.30 -21.32
CA ASP A 165 19.21 18.75 -20.71
C ASP A 165 19.61 18.01 -19.43
N ALA A 166 18.74 17.18 -18.84
CA ALA A 166 19.07 16.41 -17.63
C ALA A 166 19.91 15.15 -17.91
N GLN A 167 20.13 14.78 -19.16
CA GLN A 167 21.00 13.65 -19.53
C GLN A 167 22.45 13.85 -19.05
N TYR A 168 22.91 15.09 -18.99
CA TYR A 168 24.27 15.41 -18.49
C TYR A 168 24.45 15.21 -16.98
N TYR A 169 23.37 15.18 -16.19
CA TYR A 169 23.45 14.98 -14.74
C TYR A 169 23.40 13.51 -14.30
N ILE A 170 23.13 12.58 -15.22
CA ILE A 170 23.00 11.15 -14.91
C ILE A 170 24.30 10.39 -15.11
N GLU A 171 25.27 10.94 -15.88
CA GLU A 171 26.55 10.28 -16.15
C GLU A 171 27.63 10.51 -15.07
N ASP A 172 27.42 11.43 -14.10
CA ASP A 172 28.41 11.79 -13.07
C ASP A 172 28.07 11.30 -11.64
N VAL A 173 27.16 10.30 -11.48
CA VAL A 173 26.83 9.74 -10.16
C VAL A 173 27.12 8.26 -10.09
#